data_acfff91f2559b4e20b18cac7d1ff4423
#
_entry.id   acfff91f2559b4e20b18cac7d1ff4423
#
_cell.length_a   1.000
_cell.length_b   1.000
_cell.length_c   1.000
_cell.angle_alpha   90.00
_cell.angle_beta   90.00
_cell.angle_gamma   90.00
#
_symmetry.space_group_name_H-M   'P 1'
#
loop_
_entity.id
_entity.type
_entity.pdbx_description
1 polymer ?
#
loop_
_entity_poly.entity_id
_entity_poly.type
_entity_poly.pdbx_seq_one_letter_code
_entity_poly.pdbx_strand_id
1 'polypeptide(L)'
;MHVFDMYRALVMSTGEWLGAGALALVLAASHFFAYRVSRLSTKTQDVLASVGGGAAIAYIFVHLMPELAVGGRDLAELDIAQFTPTPITEAGLFLTAMVGLVAFFVLDVRTEEGLASTRRSYRIHMLSFASISVIYAYTLPSTITTGWDYAILFTVVIGAHLLLADRALARAHPDQFAHETRWVGIAAVAIGFSASYLFPPANEYMLAIGTAFLGGVLLLTTFREELPSASRARVPWFLLGVSVMTVLLL
;
A
#
# COMPACT_ATOMS: atom_id res chain seq x y z
N MET A 1 20.08 -19.35 8.59
CA MET A 1 20.24 -17.91 8.37
C MET A 1 21.17 -17.32 9.41
N HIS A 2 22.28 -16.71 9.02
CA HIS A 2 23.32 -16.30 9.95
C HIS A 2 22.91 -15.07 10.74
N VAL A 3 23.27 -15.02 12.04
CA VAL A 3 23.11 -13.89 12.97
C VAL A 3 23.62 -12.55 12.34
N PHE A 4 24.52 -12.62 11.37
CA PHE A 4 25.04 -11.47 10.62
C PHE A 4 24.01 -10.82 9.68
N ASP A 5 23.07 -11.59 9.12
CA ASP A 5 22.04 -11.05 8.21
C ASP A 5 20.96 -10.31 9.01
N MET A 6 20.67 -10.76 10.22
CA MET A 6 19.77 -10.11 11.16
C MET A 6 20.30 -8.74 11.63
N TYR A 7 21.63 -8.61 11.81
CA TYR A 7 22.25 -7.31 12.15
C TYR A 7 22.27 -6.33 10.97
N ARG A 8 22.31 -6.83 9.74
CA ARG A 8 22.32 -5.99 8.54
C ARG A 8 20.97 -5.29 8.30
N ALA A 9 19.86 -5.94 8.66
CA ALA A 9 18.53 -5.34 8.65
C ALA A 9 18.35 -4.25 9.73
N LEU A 10 19.17 -4.29 10.80
CA LEU A 10 19.12 -3.35 11.92
C LEU A 10 20.00 -2.10 11.75
N VAL A 11 20.92 -2.07 10.78
CA VAL A 11 21.86 -0.96 10.60
C VAL A 11 21.91 -0.55 9.14
N MET A 12 20.86 0.17 8.73
CA MET A 12 20.89 0.87 7.44
C MET A 12 21.99 1.94 7.46
N SER A 13 22.75 2.03 6.38
CA SER A 13 23.72 3.13 6.18
C SER A 13 23.02 4.48 6.07
N THR A 14 23.76 5.56 6.31
CA THR A 14 23.23 6.92 6.10
C THR A 14 22.72 7.12 4.67
N GLY A 15 23.37 6.49 3.66
CA GLY A 15 22.93 6.56 2.27
C GLY A 15 21.59 5.86 2.04
N GLU A 16 21.35 4.71 2.66
CA GLU A 16 20.07 3.99 2.59
C GLU A 16 18.95 4.78 3.26
N TRP A 17 19.22 5.41 4.40
CA TRP A 17 18.24 6.29 5.06
C TRP A 17 17.89 7.52 4.23
N LEU A 18 18.88 8.14 3.58
CA LEU A 18 18.62 9.25 2.67
C LEU A 18 17.79 8.80 1.47
N GLY A 19 18.08 7.63 0.92
CA GLY A 19 17.29 7.05 -0.16
C GLY A 19 15.87 6.73 0.27
N ALA A 20 15.67 6.10 1.43
CA ALA A 20 14.35 5.84 1.99
C ALA A 20 13.57 7.15 2.19
N GLY A 21 14.23 8.21 2.68
CA GLY A 21 13.65 9.54 2.79
C GLY A 21 13.22 10.11 1.45
N ALA A 22 14.04 9.94 0.38
CA ALA A 22 13.67 10.37 -0.98
C ALA A 22 12.44 9.60 -1.49
N LEU A 23 12.37 8.29 -1.27
CA LEU A 23 11.20 7.48 -1.64
C LEU A 23 9.96 7.87 -0.82
N ALA A 24 10.12 8.16 0.47
CA ALA A 24 9.02 8.67 1.32
C ALA A 24 8.49 10.02 0.81
N LEU A 25 9.37 10.90 0.30
CA LEU A 25 8.93 12.13 -0.35
C LEU A 25 8.11 11.89 -1.61
N VAL A 26 8.37 10.82 -2.36
CA VAL A 26 7.53 10.42 -3.51
C VAL A 26 6.13 10.01 -3.04
N LEU A 27 6.02 9.23 -1.95
CA LEU A 27 4.72 8.89 -1.36
C LEU A 27 3.99 10.14 -0.86
N ALA A 28 4.67 11.04 -0.18
CA ALA A 28 4.10 12.31 0.27
C ALA A 28 3.64 13.19 -0.90
N ALA A 29 4.41 13.20 -2.00
CA ALA A 29 4.05 13.92 -3.23
C ALA A 29 2.78 13.36 -3.88
N SER A 30 2.51 12.05 -3.77
CA SER A 30 1.26 11.45 -4.25
C SER A 30 0.03 12.09 -3.57
N HIS A 31 0.03 12.26 -2.26
CA HIS A 31 -1.02 12.97 -1.52
C HIS A 31 -1.15 14.44 -1.95
N PHE A 32 0.00 15.12 -2.15
CA PHE A 32 -0.01 16.52 -2.57
C PHE A 32 -0.60 16.72 -3.97
N PHE A 33 -0.25 15.87 -4.92
CA PHE A 33 -0.67 16.01 -6.32
C PHE A 33 -2.06 15.45 -6.61
N ALA A 34 -2.63 14.62 -5.75
CA ALA A 34 -3.96 14.00 -5.94
C ALA A 34 -5.05 15.02 -6.26
N TYR A 35 -5.04 16.18 -5.59
CA TYR A 35 -5.98 17.27 -5.88
C TYR A 35 -5.84 17.82 -7.31
N ARG A 36 -4.59 17.96 -7.81
CA ARG A 36 -4.38 18.40 -9.19
C ARG A 36 -4.85 17.37 -10.20
N VAL A 37 -4.58 16.09 -9.93
CA VAL A 37 -5.03 14.97 -10.77
C VAL A 37 -6.55 14.88 -10.79
N SER A 38 -7.22 15.13 -9.67
CA SER A 38 -8.70 15.14 -9.60
C SER A 38 -9.35 16.21 -10.47
N ARG A 39 -8.61 17.26 -10.85
CA ARG A 39 -9.08 18.37 -11.71
C ARG A 39 -8.75 18.19 -13.18
N LEU A 40 -8.05 17.14 -13.57
CA LEU A 40 -7.81 16.83 -14.98
C LEU A 40 -9.12 16.46 -15.69
N SER A 41 -9.10 16.49 -17.03
CA SER A 41 -10.25 16.09 -17.82
C SER A 41 -10.70 14.66 -17.48
N THR A 42 -11.99 14.38 -17.55
CA THR A 42 -12.55 13.04 -17.28
C THR A 42 -11.85 11.97 -18.13
N LYS A 43 -11.57 12.27 -19.41
CA LYS A 43 -10.88 11.37 -20.32
C LYS A 43 -9.46 11.00 -19.80
N THR A 44 -8.71 11.99 -19.35
CA THR A 44 -7.37 11.78 -18.79
C THR A 44 -7.44 10.97 -17.51
N GLN A 45 -8.42 11.26 -16.64
CA GLN A 45 -8.62 10.52 -15.41
C GLN A 45 -9.01 9.05 -15.66
N ASP A 46 -9.84 8.78 -16.68
CA ASP A 46 -10.22 7.40 -17.06
C ASP A 46 -9.00 6.63 -17.58
N VAL A 47 -8.11 7.28 -18.33
CA VAL A 47 -6.83 6.68 -18.78
C VAL A 47 -5.93 6.36 -17.59
N LEU A 48 -5.71 7.34 -16.70
CA LEU A 48 -4.87 7.13 -15.51
C LEU A 48 -5.41 6.01 -14.60
N ALA A 49 -6.72 5.97 -14.37
CA ALA A 49 -7.34 4.91 -13.59
C ALA A 49 -7.20 3.54 -14.28
N SER A 50 -7.32 3.49 -15.61
CA SER A 50 -7.17 2.23 -16.34
C SER A 50 -5.74 1.72 -16.29
N VAL A 51 -4.73 2.57 -16.51
CA VAL A 51 -3.31 2.19 -16.40
C VAL A 51 -2.96 1.77 -14.97
N GLY A 52 -3.33 2.59 -13.99
CA GLY A 52 -3.04 2.33 -12.58
C GLY A 52 -3.73 1.06 -12.07
N GLY A 53 -5.01 0.88 -12.35
CA GLY A 53 -5.74 -0.33 -11.99
C GLY A 53 -5.16 -1.59 -12.64
N GLY A 54 -4.74 -1.50 -13.91
CA GLY A 54 -4.04 -2.60 -14.59
C GLY A 54 -2.70 -2.93 -13.94
N ALA A 55 -1.90 -1.91 -13.60
CA ALA A 55 -0.63 -2.07 -12.90
C ALA A 55 -0.81 -2.66 -11.49
N ALA A 56 -1.80 -2.19 -10.74
CA ALA A 56 -2.09 -2.69 -9.40
C ALA A 56 -2.52 -4.17 -9.42
N ILE A 57 -3.35 -4.57 -10.38
CA ILE A 57 -3.73 -5.99 -10.57
C ILE A 57 -2.49 -6.84 -10.86
N ALA A 58 -1.63 -6.41 -11.80
CA ALA A 58 -0.40 -7.16 -12.11
C ALA A 58 0.51 -7.26 -10.87
N TYR A 59 0.71 -6.18 -10.12
CA TYR A 59 1.49 -6.18 -8.89
C TYR A 59 0.93 -7.19 -7.87
N ILE A 60 -0.38 -7.18 -7.63
CA ILE A 60 -1.02 -8.09 -6.67
C ILE A 60 -0.79 -9.55 -7.07
N PHE A 61 -1.04 -9.90 -8.33
CA PHE A 61 -1.02 -11.31 -8.75
C PHE A 61 0.38 -11.83 -9.07
N VAL A 62 1.27 -11.00 -9.62
CA VAL A 62 2.61 -11.43 -10.04
C VAL A 62 3.64 -11.29 -8.91
N HIS A 63 3.41 -10.38 -7.96
CA HIS A 63 4.38 -10.10 -6.90
C HIS A 63 3.82 -10.39 -5.50
N LEU A 64 2.78 -9.70 -5.09
CA LEU A 64 2.27 -9.76 -3.72
C LEU A 64 1.76 -11.17 -3.33
N MET A 65 0.96 -11.81 -4.17
CA MET A 65 0.43 -13.15 -3.86
C MET A 65 1.53 -14.23 -3.76
N PRO A 66 2.50 -14.28 -4.69
CA PRO A 66 3.65 -15.17 -4.56
C PRO A 66 4.49 -14.89 -3.30
N GLU A 67 4.72 -13.61 -2.96
CA GLU A 67 5.47 -13.23 -1.76
C GLU A 67 4.78 -13.72 -0.48
N LEU A 68 3.46 -13.56 -0.37
CA LEU A 68 2.69 -14.09 0.75
C LEU A 68 2.77 -15.61 0.84
N ALA A 69 2.81 -16.31 -0.30
CA ALA A 69 2.93 -17.76 -0.32
C ALA A 69 4.33 -18.26 0.11
N VAL A 70 5.39 -17.54 -0.24
CA VAL A 70 6.76 -17.84 0.19
C VAL A 70 6.93 -17.54 1.67
N GLY A 71 6.57 -16.33 2.11
CA GLY A 71 6.68 -15.92 3.50
C GLY A 71 5.82 -16.77 4.46
N GLY A 72 4.68 -17.29 3.99
CA GLY A 72 3.87 -18.25 4.76
C GLY A 72 4.59 -19.57 5.02
N ARG A 73 5.35 -20.07 4.03
CA ARG A 73 6.19 -21.28 4.19
C ARG A 73 7.36 -21.03 5.14
N ASP A 74 8.04 -19.91 4.98
CA ASP A 74 9.16 -19.54 5.86
C ASP A 74 8.71 -19.41 7.32
N LEU A 75 7.52 -18.86 7.56
CA LEU A 75 6.89 -18.82 8.88
C LEU A 75 6.56 -20.22 9.44
N ALA A 76 6.10 -21.14 8.59
CA ALA A 76 5.76 -22.51 8.98
C ALA A 76 7.00 -23.37 9.31
N GLU A 77 8.14 -23.08 8.67
CA GLU A 77 9.42 -23.77 8.90
C GLU A 77 10.10 -23.32 10.21
N LEU A 78 9.67 -22.21 10.80
CA LEU A 78 10.16 -21.82 12.10
C LEU A 78 9.56 -22.71 13.17
N ASP A 79 10.45 -23.46 13.79
CA ASP A 79 10.17 -24.29 14.97
C ASP A 79 9.84 -23.42 16.21
N ILE A 80 8.77 -22.63 16.08
CA ILE A 80 8.22 -21.93 17.24
C ILE A 80 7.43 -22.96 18.04
N ALA A 81 8.14 -23.61 18.97
CA ALA A 81 7.60 -24.49 20.00
C ALA A 81 6.86 -25.73 19.46
N GLN A 82 7.56 -26.67 18.84
CA GLN A 82 7.11 -28.07 18.60
C GLN A 82 5.76 -28.21 17.85
N PHE A 83 5.32 -27.19 17.14
CA PHE A 83 4.17 -27.29 16.28
C PHE A 83 4.61 -27.81 14.90
N THR A 84 4.13 -28.98 14.54
CA THR A 84 4.22 -29.48 13.17
C THR A 84 3.58 -28.46 12.22
N PRO A 85 4.16 -28.21 11.02
CA PRO A 85 3.56 -27.35 10.03
C PRO A 85 2.11 -27.76 9.79
N THR A 86 1.17 -26.89 10.09
CA THR A 86 -0.24 -27.12 9.83
C THR A 86 -0.67 -26.27 8.65
N PRO A 87 -1.72 -26.63 7.90
CA PRO A 87 -2.26 -25.76 6.86
C PRO A 87 -2.59 -24.34 7.35
N ILE A 88 -2.83 -24.17 8.66
CA ILE A 88 -3.10 -22.88 9.28
C ILE A 88 -1.82 -22.02 9.39
N THR A 89 -0.67 -22.62 9.74
CA THR A 89 0.60 -21.90 9.83
C THR A 89 1.09 -21.47 8.44
N GLU A 90 0.96 -22.33 7.43
CA GLU A 90 1.26 -21.99 6.04
C GLU A 90 0.31 -20.90 5.49
N ALA A 91 -0.96 -20.92 5.91
CA ALA A 91 -1.94 -19.91 5.54
C ALA A 91 -1.86 -18.62 6.36
N GLY A 92 -0.96 -18.52 7.33
CA GLY A 92 -0.94 -17.42 8.33
C GLY A 92 -0.90 -16.03 7.71
N LEU A 93 -0.06 -15.81 6.69
CA LEU A 93 0.00 -14.51 6.00
C LEU A 93 -1.24 -14.26 5.14
N PHE A 94 -1.83 -15.28 4.51
CA PHE A 94 -3.09 -15.13 3.79
C PHE A 94 -4.25 -14.82 4.73
N LEU A 95 -4.28 -15.43 5.92
CA LEU A 95 -5.26 -15.09 6.96
C LEU A 95 -5.08 -13.66 7.45
N THR A 96 -3.84 -13.21 7.60
CA THR A 96 -3.55 -11.81 7.96
C THR A 96 -3.99 -10.85 6.86
N ALA A 97 -3.75 -11.18 5.60
CA ALA A 97 -4.24 -10.40 4.46
C ALA A 97 -5.78 -10.38 4.42
N MET A 98 -6.43 -11.52 4.67
CA MET A 98 -7.88 -11.59 4.78
C MET A 98 -8.41 -10.69 5.92
N VAL A 99 -7.74 -10.67 7.08
CA VAL A 99 -8.10 -9.77 8.19
C VAL A 99 -7.97 -8.31 7.75
N GLY A 100 -6.92 -7.93 7.05
CA GLY A 100 -6.73 -6.58 6.49
C GLY A 100 -7.86 -6.20 5.54
N LEU A 101 -8.20 -7.10 4.61
CA LEU A 101 -9.32 -6.92 3.67
C LEU A 101 -10.64 -6.74 4.40
N VAL A 102 -10.97 -7.65 5.33
CA VAL A 102 -12.25 -7.62 6.07
C VAL A 102 -12.33 -6.39 6.97
N ALA A 103 -11.26 -6.04 7.67
CA ALA A 103 -11.23 -4.86 8.54
C ALA A 103 -11.51 -3.58 7.73
N PHE A 104 -10.86 -3.43 6.58
CA PHE A 104 -11.07 -2.27 5.73
C PHE A 104 -12.46 -2.30 5.08
N PHE A 105 -12.97 -3.46 4.66
CA PHE A 105 -14.33 -3.62 4.14
C PHE A 105 -15.39 -3.19 5.16
N VAL A 106 -15.28 -3.65 6.41
CA VAL A 106 -16.22 -3.27 7.48
C VAL A 106 -16.17 -1.77 7.74
N LEU A 107 -14.96 -1.19 7.72
CA LEU A 107 -14.78 0.23 7.92
C LEU A 107 -15.42 1.04 6.79
N ASP A 108 -15.22 0.62 5.56
CA ASP A 108 -15.72 1.25 4.35
C ASP A 108 -17.27 1.19 4.29
N VAL A 109 -17.86 0.02 4.51
CA VAL A 109 -19.33 -0.13 4.61
C VAL A 109 -19.91 0.77 5.70
N ARG A 110 -19.29 0.84 6.86
CA ARG A 110 -19.76 1.71 7.94
C ARG A 110 -19.65 3.20 7.63
N THR A 111 -18.69 3.58 6.81
CA THR A 111 -18.59 4.98 6.34
C THR A 111 -19.62 5.29 5.28
N GLU A 112 -19.98 4.37 4.40
CA GLU A 112 -21.06 4.51 3.42
C GLU A 112 -22.44 4.51 4.07
N GLU A 113 -22.73 3.58 4.99
CA GLU A 113 -24.02 3.50 5.72
C GLU A 113 -24.26 4.69 6.65
N GLY A 114 -23.20 5.29 7.19
CA GLY A 114 -23.27 6.44 8.08
C GLY A 114 -23.73 7.74 7.43
N LEU A 115 -24.32 7.68 6.24
CA LEU A 115 -24.79 8.79 5.41
C LEU A 115 -23.67 9.66 4.84
N ALA A 116 -23.52 9.60 3.56
CA ALA A 116 -22.51 10.25 2.70
C ALA A 116 -22.31 11.76 2.88
N SER A 117 -22.92 12.39 3.86
CA SER A 117 -22.87 13.84 4.09
C SER A 117 -22.36 14.28 5.45
N THR A 118 -22.03 13.36 6.38
CA THR A 118 -21.58 13.78 7.69
C THR A 118 -20.05 13.98 7.73
N ARG A 119 -19.62 15.11 8.31
CA ARG A 119 -18.22 15.41 8.59
C ARG A 119 -17.51 14.28 9.36
N ARG A 120 -18.27 13.48 10.10
CA ARG A 120 -17.76 12.32 10.83
C ARG A 120 -17.35 11.18 9.88
N SER A 121 -18.19 10.85 8.90
CA SER A 121 -17.89 9.79 7.91
C SER A 121 -16.65 10.15 7.10
N TYR A 122 -16.56 11.39 6.62
CA TYR A 122 -15.39 11.92 5.94
C TYR A 122 -14.10 11.77 6.78
N ARG A 123 -14.16 12.15 8.07
CA ARG A 123 -12.99 12.04 8.97
C ARG A 123 -12.58 10.60 9.22
N ILE A 124 -13.53 9.68 9.35
CA ILE A 124 -13.22 8.25 9.52
C ILE A 124 -12.49 7.74 8.28
N HIS A 125 -12.99 8.04 7.09
CA HIS A 125 -12.37 7.65 5.83
C HIS A 125 -10.96 8.24 5.69
N MET A 126 -10.81 9.55 5.92
CA MET A 126 -9.51 10.24 5.92
C MET A 126 -8.50 9.61 6.90
N LEU A 127 -8.91 9.31 8.13
CA LEU A 127 -8.04 8.72 9.14
C LEU A 127 -7.66 7.27 8.80
N SER A 128 -8.55 6.53 8.16
CA SER A 128 -8.27 5.16 7.71
C SER A 128 -7.18 5.15 6.64
N PHE A 129 -7.30 6.01 5.62
CA PHE A 129 -6.26 6.16 4.59
C PHE A 129 -4.95 6.69 5.18
N ALA A 130 -5.01 7.63 6.11
CA ALA A 130 -3.82 8.12 6.82
C ALA A 130 -3.12 6.99 7.60
N SER A 131 -3.87 6.13 8.30
CA SER A 131 -3.30 5.00 9.04
C SER A 131 -2.58 4.02 8.10
N ILE A 132 -3.15 3.76 6.92
CA ILE A 132 -2.52 2.93 5.89
C ILE A 132 -1.24 3.59 5.37
N SER A 133 -1.25 4.89 5.13
CA SER A 133 -0.08 5.65 4.70
C SER A 133 1.05 5.63 5.74
N VAL A 134 0.72 5.65 7.05
CA VAL A 134 1.69 5.44 8.13
C VAL A 134 2.37 4.09 7.98
N ILE A 135 1.61 3.01 7.75
CA ILE A 135 2.17 1.67 7.67
C ILE A 135 3.02 1.52 6.40
N TYR A 136 2.58 2.03 5.24
CA TYR A 136 3.39 2.02 4.02
C TYR A 136 4.73 2.75 4.19
N ALA A 137 4.71 3.92 4.82
CA ALA A 137 5.94 4.68 5.06
C ALA A 137 6.82 4.04 6.15
N TYR A 138 6.23 3.34 7.12
CA TYR A 138 6.95 2.58 8.14
C TYR A 138 7.67 1.36 7.54
N THR A 139 7.07 0.65 6.60
CA THR A 139 7.67 -0.52 5.95
C THR A 139 8.67 -0.16 4.85
N LEU A 140 8.64 1.07 4.34
CA LEU A 140 9.47 1.52 3.22
C LEU A 140 10.98 1.31 3.41
N PRO A 141 11.62 1.66 4.57
CA PRO A 141 13.06 1.43 4.73
C PRO A 141 13.45 -0.05 4.62
N SER A 142 12.61 -0.97 5.08
CA SER A 142 12.88 -2.41 4.97
C SER A 142 12.84 -2.91 3.52
N THR A 143 12.14 -2.24 2.62
CA THR A 143 12.15 -2.60 1.21
C THR A 143 13.53 -2.38 0.56
N ILE A 144 14.31 -1.39 1.04
CA ILE A 144 15.67 -1.13 0.56
C ILE A 144 16.62 -2.26 0.98
N THR A 145 16.44 -2.84 2.15
CA THR A 145 17.26 -3.99 2.59
C THR A 145 17.01 -5.23 1.75
N THR A 146 15.84 -5.37 1.15
CA THR A 146 15.52 -6.41 0.17
C THR A 146 16.20 -6.12 -1.18
N GLY A 147 16.17 -4.86 -1.64
CA GLY A 147 16.82 -4.41 -2.87
C GLY A 147 16.31 -3.04 -3.31
N TRP A 148 17.14 -2.26 -3.99
CA TRP A 148 16.76 -0.94 -4.50
C TRP A 148 15.70 -0.99 -5.60
N ASP A 149 15.76 -1.99 -6.46
CA ASP A 149 14.77 -2.29 -7.49
C ASP A 149 13.40 -2.56 -6.85
N TYR A 150 13.37 -3.39 -5.82
CA TYR A 150 12.17 -3.67 -5.03
C TYR A 150 11.61 -2.40 -4.37
N ALA A 151 12.45 -1.60 -3.70
CA ALA A 151 12.03 -0.37 -3.03
C ALA A 151 11.47 0.68 -3.99
N ILE A 152 12.08 0.83 -5.16
CA ILE A 152 11.60 1.74 -6.21
C ILE A 152 10.26 1.26 -6.75
N LEU A 153 10.14 -0.03 -7.07
CA LEU A 153 8.91 -0.61 -7.59
C LEU A 153 7.75 -0.48 -6.58
N PHE A 154 8.01 -0.84 -5.31
CA PHE A 154 7.06 -0.63 -4.21
C PHE A 154 6.59 0.82 -4.14
N THR A 155 7.53 1.77 -4.17
CA THR A 155 7.21 3.20 -4.09
C THR A 155 6.38 3.68 -5.28
N VAL A 156 6.67 3.22 -6.49
CA VAL A 156 5.90 3.58 -7.69
C VAL A 156 4.48 3.03 -7.61
N VAL A 157 4.32 1.76 -7.23
CA VAL A 157 3.00 1.12 -7.13
C VAL A 157 2.17 1.75 -6.02
N ILE A 158 2.74 1.86 -4.82
CA ILE A 158 2.02 2.44 -3.67
C ILE A 158 1.78 3.94 -3.89
N GLY A 159 2.72 4.67 -4.47
CA GLY A 159 2.52 6.08 -4.82
C GLY A 159 1.39 6.29 -5.83
N ALA A 160 1.30 5.45 -6.85
CA ALA A 160 0.19 5.46 -7.81
C ALA A 160 -1.14 5.10 -7.12
N HIS A 161 -1.14 4.07 -6.25
CA HIS A 161 -2.29 3.69 -5.45
C HIS A 161 -2.80 4.85 -4.58
N LEU A 162 -1.92 5.45 -3.78
CA LEU A 162 -2.28 6.60 -2.93
C LEU A 162 -2.82 7.79 -3.77
N LEU A 163 -2.18 8.06 -4.92
CA LEU A 163 -2.62 9.13 -5.83
C LEU A 163 -4.04 8.88 -6.35
N LEU A 164 -4.37 7.65 -6.74
CA LEU A 164 -5.66 7.29 -7.30
C LEU A 164 -6.75 7.23 -6.23
N ALA A 165 -6.47 6.69 -5.06
CA ALA A 165 -7.38 6.66 -3.92
C ALA A 165 -7.72 8.08 -3.44
N ASP A 166 -6.70 8.91 -3.19
CA ASP A 166 -6.88 10.30 -2.79
C ASP A 166 -7.61 11.14 -3.85
N ARG A 167 -7.39 10.86 -5.15
CA ARG A 167 -8.10 11.51 -6.24
C ARG A 167 -9.61 11.30 -6.14
N ALA A 168 -10.06 10.10 -5.77
CA ALA A 168 -11.47 9.80 -5.60
C ALA A 168 -12.07 10.65 -4.48
N LEU A 169 -11.39 10.73 -3.34
CA LEU A 169 -11.79 11.55 -2.20
C LEU A 169 -11.75 13.05 -2.51
N ALA A 170 -10.73 13.51 -3.25
CA ALA A 170 -10.59 14.91 -3.69
C ALA A 170 -11.71 15.33 -4.67
N ARG A 171 -12.26 14.40 -5.45
CA ARG A 171 -13.41 14.69 -6.33
C ARG A 171 -14.71 14.80 -5.55
N ALA A 172 -14.90 13.94 -4.56
CA ALA A 172 -16.10 13.93 -3.73
C ALA A 172 -16.15 15.16 -2.78
N HIS A 173 -14.97 15.56 -2.25
CA HIS A 173 -14.86 16.60 -1.24
C HIS A 173 -13.67 17.55 -1.51
N PRO A 174 -13.71 18.39 -2.59
CA PRO A 174 -12.55 19.13 -3.05
C PRO A 174 -12.00 20.13 -2.03
N ASP A 175 -12.86 20.84 -1.32
CA ASP A 175 -12.44 21.87 -0.36
C ASP A 175 -11.81 21.25 0.90
N GLN A 176 -12.42 20.19 1.44
CA GLN A 176 -11.89 19.48 2.60
C GLN A 176 -10.56 18.78 2.26
N PHE A 177 -10.49 18.18 1.07
CA PHE A 177 -9.26 17.55 0.62
C PHE A 177 -8.12 18.57 0.48
N ALA A 178 -8.37 19.69 -0.15
CA ALA A 178 -7.35 20.72 -0.37
C ALA A 178 -6.84 21.35 0.94
N HIS A 179 -7.67 21.49 1.95
CA HIS A 179 -7.30 22.16 3.19
C HIS A 179 -6.90 21.22 4.32
N GLU A 180 -7.43 19.98 4.37
CA GLU A 180 -7.22 19.06 5.47
C GLU A 180 -6.51 17.76 4.99
N THR A 181 -7.13 16.97 4.13
CA THR A 181 -6.76 15.57 3.87
C THR A 181 -5.38 15.40 3.30
N ARG A 182 -5.00 16.19 2.30
CA ARG A 182 -3.65 16.09 1.69
C ARG A 182 -2.54 16.30 2.72
N TRP A 183 -2.75 17.19 3.69
CA TRP A 183 -1.77 17.46 4.74
C TRP A 183 -1.72 16.36 5.79
N VAL A 184 -2.89 15.76 6.08
CA VAL A 184 -2.96 14.56 6.95
C VAL A 184 -2.25 13.38 6.31
N GLY A 185 -2.41 13.15 4.99
CA GLY A 185 -1.68 12.12 4.25
C GLY A 185 -0.16 12.36 4.28
N ILE A 186 0.29 13.59 3.99
CA ILE A 186 1.72 13.95 4.06
C ILE A 186 2.26 13.75 5.48
N ALA A 187 1.53 14.19 6.50
CA ALA A 187 1.92 14.00 7.90
C ALA A 187 1.97 12.51 8.27
N ALA A 188 1.05 11.70 7.78
CA ALA A 188 1.02 10.26 7.99
C ALA A 188 2.27 9.58 7.43
N VAL A 189 2.69 9.94 6.21
CA VAL A 189 3.95 9.47 5.63
C VAL A 189 5.15 9.88 6.49
N ALA A 190 5.21 11.14 6.91
CA ALA A 190 6.30 11.64 7.76
C ALA A 190 6.34 10.91 9.11
N ILE A 191 5.18 10.68 9.74
CA ILE A 191 5.05 9.92 10.99
C ILE A 191 5.53 8.49 10.81
N GLY A 192 5.06 7.78 9.75
CA GLY A 192 5.45 6.40 9.49
C GLY A 192 6.95 6.26 9.25
N PHE A 193 7.52 7.12 8.41
CA PHE A 193 8.95 7.13 8.14
C PHE A 193 9.78 7.46 9.39
N SER A 194 9.37 8.46 10.17
CA SER A 194 10.05 8.78 11.44
C SER A 194 9.93 7.66 12.46
N ALA A 195 8.76 7.01 12.53
CA ALA A 195 8.55 5.87 13.41
C ALA A 195 9.45 4.69 13.05
N SER A 196 9.69 4.42 11.77
CA SER A 196 10.60 3.34 11.35
C SER A 196 12.06 3.61 11.74
N TYR A 197 12.46 4.88 11.78
CA TYR A 197 13.79 5.29 12.26
C TYR A 197 13.94 5.19 13.79
N LEU A 198 12.91 5.61 14.54
CA LEU A 198 12.93 5.64 16.01
C LEU A 198 12.64 4.27 16.63
N PHE A 199 11.80 3.48 15.97
CA PHE A 199 11.30 2.19 16.43
C PHE A 199 11.39 1.18 15.26
N PRO A 200 12.61 0.75 14.88
CA PRO A 200 12.76 -0.22 13.80
C PRO A 200 12.03 -1.52 14.14
N PRO A 201 11.51 -2.25 13.13
CA PRO A 201 10.80 -3.49 13.36
C PRO A 201 11.68 -4.48 14.10
N ALA A 202 11.15 -5.11 15.16
CA ALA A 202 11.92 -6.00 16.04
C ALA A 202 12.38 -7.28 15.32
N ASN A 203 11.68 -7.69 14.27
CA ASN A 203 12.00 -8.86 13.46
C ASN A 203 11.29 -8.83 12.10
N GLU A 204 11.71 -9.69 11.18
CA GLU A 204 11.14 -9.83 9.83
C GLU A 204 9.66 -10.24 9.86
N TYR A 205 9.21 -10.95 10.91
CA TYR A 205 7.80 -11.39 11.02
C TYR A 205 6.84 -10.23 11.23
N MET A 206 7.23 -9.24 12.00
CA MET A 206 6.42 -8.03 12.17
C MET A 206 6.22 -7.32 10.82
N LEU A 207 7.28 -7.30 9.99
CA LEU A 207 7.19 -6.75 8.64
C LEU A 207 6.29 -7.60 7.75
N ALA A 208 6.48 -8.93 7.73
CA ALA A 208 5.67 -9.84 6.94
C ALA A 208 4.19 -9.77 7.30
N ILE A 209 3.85 -9.73 8.59
CA ILE A 209 2.49 -9.56 9.08
C ILE A 209 1.92 -8.19 8.65
N GLY A 210 2.70 -7.11 8.81
CA GLY A 210 2.29 -5.77 8.39
C GLY A 210 2.05 -5.69 6.88
N THR A 211 2.97 -6.23 6.08
CA THR A 211 2.87 -6.28 4.61
C THR A 211 1.69 -7.14 4.17
N ALA A 212 1.46 -8.28 4.80
CA ALA A 212 0.31 -9.13 4.51
C ALA A 212 -1.01 -8.41 4.81
N PHE A 213 -1.13 -7.76 5.96
CA PHE A 213 -2.30 -6.96 6.30
C PHE A 213 -2.57 -5.86 5.26
N LEU A 214 -1.53 -5.10 4.91
CA LEU A 214 -1.60 -4.07 3.85
C LEU A 214 -1.96 -4.66 2.49
N GLY A 215 -1.46 -5.84 2.17
CA GLY A 215 -1.80 -6.56 0.95
C GLY A 215 -3.30 -6.84 0.83
N GLY A 216 -3.93 -7.23 1.93
CA GLY A 216 -5.38 -7.40 1.98
C GLY A 216 -6.16 -6.10 1.80
N VAL A 217 -5.70 -5.02 2.42
CA VAL A 217 -6.27 -3.68 2.22
C VAL A 217 -6.11 -3.24 0.78
N LEU A 218 -4.90 -3.38 0.21
CA LEU A 218 -4.59 -3.01 -1.17
C LEU A 218 -5.47 -3.79 -2.17
N LEU A 219 -5.68 -5.08 -1.93
CA LEU A 219 -6.54 -5.90 -2.76
C LEU A 219 -7.96 -5.32 -2.81
N LEU A 220 -8.56 -5.02 -1.66
CA LEU A 220 -9.91 -4.46 -1.59
C LEU A 220 -10.00 -3.10 -2.26
N THR A 221 -9.09 -2.18 -1.90
CA THR A 221 -9.11 -0.80 -2.42
C THR A 221 -8.87 -0.76 -3.92
N THR A 222 -7.98 -1.60 -4.45
CA THR A 222 -7.77 -1.73 -5.88
C THR A 222 -9.05 -2.15 -6.59
N PHE A 223 -9.74 -3.19 -6.11
CA PHE A 223 -10.97 -3.66 -6.74
C PHE A 223 -12.13 -2.67 -6.62
N ARG A 224 -12.22 -1.91 -5.53
CA ARG A 224 -13.34 -0.98 -5.30
C ARG A 224 -13.11 0.42 -5.87
N GLU A 225 -11.90 0.94 -5.77
CA GLU A 225 -11.63 2.36 -6.00
C GLU A 225 -10.77 2.64 -7.24
N GLU A 226 -9.89 1.72 -7.60
CA GLU A 226 -8.95 1.96 -8.70
C GLU A 226 -9.44 1.39 -10.02
N LEU A 227 -10.14 0.25 -9.99
CA LEU A 227 -10.69 -0.31 -11.22
C LEU A 227 -11.80 0.61 -11.75
N PRO A 228 -11.65 1.12 -12.98
CA PRO A 228 -12.67 1.94 -13.58
C PRO A 228 -13.95 1.12 -13.84
N SER A 229 -15.11 1.72 -13.60
CA SER A 229 -16.38 1.10 -13.98
C SER A 229 -16.40 0.74 -15.46
N ALA A 230 -17.17 -0.27 -15.85
CA ALA A 230 -17.23 -0.77 -17.24
C ALA A 230 -17.48 0.35 -18.27
N SER A 231 -18.25 1.39 -17.93
CA SER A 231 -18.52 2.53 -18.80
C SER A 231 -17.35 3.50 -18.97
N ARG A 232 -16.39 3.50 -18.05
CA ARG A 232 -15.21 4.38 -18.03
C ARG A 232 -13.91 3.66 -18.35
N ALA A 233 -13.92 2.33 -18.32
CA ALA A 233 -12.75 1.51 -18.57
C ALA A 233 -12.19 1.74 -19.98
N ARG A 234 -10.89 2.02 -20.05
CA ARG A 234 -10.12 2.15 -21.28
C ARG A 234 -9.26 0.91 -21.45
N VAL A 235 -9.87 -0.16 -21.98
CA VAL A 235 -9.27 -1.50 -22.09
C VAL A 235 -7.83 -1.49 -22.62
N PRO A 236 -7.48 -0.78 -23.71
CA PRO A 236 -6.09 -0.75 -24.18
C PRO A 236 -5.10 -0.20 -23.15
N TRP A 237 -5.50 0.82 -22.40
CA TRP A 237 -4.67 1.43 -21.35
C TRP A 237 -4.58 0.54 -20.12
N PHE A 238 -5.65 -0.19 -19.78
CA PHE A 238 -5.62 -1.19 -18.72
C PHE A 238 -4.64 -2.32 -19.04
N LEU A 239 -4.74 -2.86 -20.27
CA LEU A 239 -3.82 -3.90 -20.73
C LEU A 239 -2.37 -3.41 -20.79
N LEU A 240 -2.15 -2.14 -21.17
CA LEU A 240 -0.83 -1.53 -21.12
C LEU A 240 -0.29 -1.52 -19.67
N GLY A 241 -1.10 -1.11 -18.69
CA GLY A 241 -0.73 -1.12 -17.28
C GLY A 241 -0.37 -2.52 -16.79
N VAL A 242 -1.20 -3.51 -17.10
CA VAL A 242 -0.92 -4.93 -16.80
C VAL A 242 0.41 -5.36 -17.42
N SER A 243 0.60 -5.12 -18.71
CA SER A 243 1.77 -5.62 -19.45
C SER A 243 3.07 -4.96 -18.96
N VAL A 244 3.06 -3.64 -18.79
CA VAL A 244 4.25 -2.90 -18.32
C VAL A 244 4.64 -3.37 -16.91
N MET A 245 3.67 -3.45 -16.00
CA MET A 245 3.96 -3.88 -14.64
C MET A 245 4.44 -5.34 -14.59
N THR A 246 3.82 -6.23 -15.35
CA THR A 246 4.25 -7.63 -15.43
C THR A 246 5.71 -7.74 -15.92
N VAL A 247 6.09 -6.98 -16.95
CA VAL A 247 7.47 -6.98 -17.46
C VAL A 247 8.47 -6.42 -16.44
N LEU A 248 8.06 -5.43 -15.65
CA LEU A 248 8.91 -4.85 -14.59
C LEU A 248 9.09 -5.79 -13.38
N LEU A 249 8.18 -6.76 -13.21
CA LEU A 249 8.18 -7.71 -12.09
C LEU A 249 8.86 -9.04 -12.42
N LEU A 250 9.09 -9.34 -13.70
CA LEU A 250 9.76 -10.57 -14.19
C LEU A 250 11.24 -10.32 -14.46
#